data_fede037bf209587d06a84e379c52d2eb
#
_entry.id   fede037bf209587d06a84e379c52d2eb
#
_cell.length_a   1.000
_cell.length_b   1.000
_cell.length_c   1.000
_cell.angle_alpha   90.00
_cell.angle_beta   90.00
_cell.angle_gamma   90.00
#
_symmetry.space_group_name_H-M   'P 1'
#
loop_
_entity.id
_entity.type
_entity.pdbx_description
1 polymer ?
#
loop_
_entity_poly.entity_id
_entity_poly.type
_entity_poly.pdbx_seq_one_letter_code
_entity_poly.pdbx_strand_id
1 'polypeptide(L)'
;SGSYSDMPINHKIFLAQFDAIKKIADEGPCVLVGRCADYALENYDNVVNVFIYADLDIRVRRIARLYNLTDAKAKDMILKTDKKRASYYNYYTNKEWAEAKSYDLNSGKLGVEGTAKAIKDYVSLRNNITDAKL
;
A
#
# COMPACT_ATOMS: atom_id res chain seq x y z
N SER A 1 -8.23 -4.69 21.81
CA SER A 1 -7.52 -3.51 22.28
C SER A 1 -6.04 -3.76 22.04
N GLY A 2 -5.53 -3.22 20.94
CA GLY A 2 -4.10 -3.14 20.75
C GLY A 2 -3.54 -2.35 21.92
N SER A 3 -2.92 -3.03 22.85
CA SER A 3 -2.47 -2.39 24.05
C SER A 3 -1.36 -1.40 23.71
N TYR A 4 -1.42 -0.21 24.30
CA TYR A 4 -0.34 0.76 24.27
C TYR A 4 1.02 0.16 24.67
N SER A 5 1.01 -0.97 25.39
CA SER A 5 2.23 -1.67 25.81
C SER A 5 3.03 -2.25 24.64
N ASP A 6 2.39 -2.51 23.46
CA ASP A 6 3.09 -3.02 22.27
C ASP A 6 3.69 -1.90 21.43
N MET A 7 3.32 -0.64 21.66
CA MET A 7 3.78 0.50 20.88
C MET A 7 5.29 0.69 20.87
N PRO A 8 6.06 0.56 22.00
CA PRO A 8 7.50 0.70 21.95
C PRO A 8 8.19 -0.31 21.03
N ILE A 9 7.69 -1.55 21.00
CA ILE A 9 8.22 -2.61 20.12
C ILE A 9 7.84 -2.32 18.68
N ASN A 10 6.57 -1.99 18.43
CA ASN A 10 6.08 -1.63 17.11
C ASN A 10 6.80 -0.40 16.55
N HIS A 11 7.10 0.57 17.38
CA HIS A 11 7.84 1.76 16.99
C HIS A 11 9.27 1.42 16.56
N LYS A 12 9.97 0.55 17.30
CA LYS A 12 11.31 0.08 16.92
C LYS A 12 11.29 -0.68 15.60
N ILE A 13 10.29 -1.53 15.40
CA ILE A 13 10.11 -2.26 14.13
C ILE A 13 9.85 -1.28 12.99
N PHE A 14 9.00 -0.28 13.21
CA PHE A 14 8.73 0.76 12.22
C PHE A 14 10.01 1.49 11.82
N LEU A 15 10.83 1.94 12.78
CA LEU A 15 12.08 2.63 12.49
C LEU A 15 13.07 1.75 11.72
N ALA A 16 13.19 0.47 12.10
CA ALA A 16 14.05 -0.47 11.41
C ALA A 16 13.59 -0.70 9.96
N GLN A 17 12.28 -0.83 9.73
CA GLN A 17 11.70 -0.96 8.39
C GLN A 17 11.88 0.33 7.58
N PHE A 18 11.70 1.48 8.19
CA PHE A 18 11.89 2.78 7.56
C PHE A 18 13.32 2.91 7.01
N ASP A 19 14.32 2.60 7.81
CA ASP A 19 15.72 2.65 7.40
C ASP A 19 16.04 1.61 6.32
N ALA A 20 15.51 0.40 6.46
CA ALA A 20 15.70 -0.67 5.46
C ALA A 20 15.07 -0.30 4.10
N ILE A 21 13.89 0.32 4.09
CA ILE A 21 13.21 0.77 2.87
C ILE A 21 14.07 1.82 2.15
N LYS A 22 14.61 2.79 2.85
CA LYS A 22 15.51 3.80 2.26
C LYS A 22 16.75 3.17 1.67
N LYS A 23 17.36 2.24 2.38
CA LYS A 23 18.54 1.51 1.90
C LYS A 23 18.25 0.74 0.61
N ILE A 24 17.13 0.01 0.57
CA ILE A 24 16.72 -0.74 -0.62
C ILE A 24 16.48 0.20 -1.80
N ALA A 25 15.79 1.31 -1.57
CA ALA A 25 15.52 2.29 -2.61
C ALA A 25 16.79 2.93 -3.16
N ASP A 26 17.78 3.19 -2.31
CA ASP A 26 19.07 3.75 -2.71
C ASP A 26 19.91 2.77 -3.54
N GLU A 27 19.67 1.47 -3.40
CA GLU A 27 20.42 0.44 -4.16
C GLU A 27 19.94 0.28 -5.60
N GLY A 28 18.77 0.76 -5.95
CA GLY A 28 18.27 0.71 -7.34
C GLY A 28 16.76 0.53 -7.44
N PRO A 29 16.26 0.31 -8.67
CA PRO A 29 14.83 0.13 -8.89
C PRO A 29 14.25 -1.04 -8.09
N CYS A 30 13.10 -0.81 -7.46
CA CYS A 30 12.47 -1.82 -6.62
C CYS A 30 10.95 -1.61 -6.56
N VAL A 31 10.24 -2.65 -6.15
CA VAL A 31 8.81 -2.60 -5.83
C VAL A 31 8.66 -2.88 -4.34
N LEU A 32 8.03 -1.96 -3.64
CA LEU A 32 7.81 -2.06 -2.20
C LEU A 32 6.32 -2.22 -1.92
N VAL A 33 5.97 -3.19 -1.10
CA VAL A 33 4.56 -3.49 -0.78
C VAL A 33 4.29 -3.13 0.68
N GLY A 34 3.46 -2.11 0.89
CA GLY A 34 3.02 -1.70 2.21
C GLY A 34 4.13 -1.07 3.08
N ARG A 35 4.05 -1.29 4.37
CA ARG A 35 5.03 -0.87 5.40
C ARG A 35 5.30 0.64 5.44
N CYS A 36 4.33 1.45 5.04
CA CYS A 36 4.49 2.90 4.99
C CYS A 36 5.68 3.33 4.10
N ALA A 37 5.96 2.56 3.05
CA ALA A 37 7.07 2.88 2.14
C ALA A 37 6.89 4.22 1.44
N ASP A 38 5.68 4.62 1.12
CA ASP A 38 5.36 5.93 0.57
C ASP A 38 5.80 7.07 1.51
N TYR A 39 5.60 6.89 2.81
CA TYR A 39 6.06 7.85 3.81
C TYR A 39 7.59 7.86 3.93
N ALA A 40 8.21 6.69 3.98
CA ALA A 40 9.67 6.59 4.06
C ALA A 40 10.36 7.26 2.87
N LEU A 41 9.75 7.22 1.70
CA LEU A 41 10.30 7.74 0.45
C LEU A 41 9.65 9.05 -0.02
N GLU A 42 8.96 9.77 0.85
CA GLU A 42 8.20 10.96 0.47
C GLU A 42 9.05 12.07 -0.16
N ASN A 43 10.34 12.11 0.16
CA ASN A 43 11.28 13.09 -0.37
C ASN A 43 12.07 12.59 -1.59
N TYR A 44 11.74 11.39 -2.10
CA TYR A 44 12.36 10.85 -3.31
C TYR A 44 11.53 11.24 -4.53
N ASP A 45 12.17 11.78 -5.56
CA ASP A 45 11.48 12.25 -6.77
C ASP A 45 11.03 11.13 -7.71
N ASN A 46 11.69 9.98 -7.62
CA ASN A 46 11.50 8.85 -8.55
C ASN A 46 10.62 7.74 -7.95
N VAL A 47 9.60 8.11 -7.21
CA VAL A 47 8.67 7.17 -6.56
C VAL A 47 7.29 7.28 -7.20
N VAL A 48 6.68 6.14 -7.48
CA VAL A 48 5.29 6.02 -7.89
C VAL A 48 4.52 5.32 -6.79
N ASN A 49 3.55 6.02 -6.21
CA ASN A 49 2.70 5.48 -5.16
C ASN A 49 1.40 4.96 -5.76
N VAL A 50 1.11 3.70 -5.52
CA VAL A 50 -0.07 3.01 -6.05
C VAL A 50 -0.92 2.48 -4.91
N PHE A 51 -2.21 2.76 -4.96
CA PHE A 51 -3.20 2.14 -4.09
C PHE A 51 -4.09 1.21 -4.90
N ILE A 52 -4.12 -0.06 -4.52
CA ILE A 52 -4.94 -1.07 -5.19
C ILE A 52 -6.19 -1.31 -4.33
N TYR A 53 -7.36 -1.15 -4.95
CA TYR A 53 -8.63 -1.40 -4.29
C TYR A 53 -9.53 -2.27 -5.17
N ALA A 54 -10.53 -2.86 -4.57
CA ALA A 54 -11.58 -3.58 -5.28
C ALA A 54 -12.89 -3.49 -4.48
N ASP A 55 -14.00 -3.66 -5.15
CA ASP A 55 -15.29 -3.67 -4.49
C ASP A 55 -15.34 -4.78 -3.44
N LEU A 56 -16.03 -4.52 -2.34
CA LEU A 56 -16.02 -5.43 -1.18
C LEU A 56 -16.50 -6.82 -1.53
N ASP A 57 -17.54 -6.95 -2.35
CA ASP A 57 -18.08 -8.25 -2.77
C ASP A 57 -17.06 -9.07 -3.57
N ILE A 58 -16.29 -8.42 -4.43
CA ILE A 58 -15.21 -9.07 -5.19
C ILE A 58 -14.12 -9.55 -4.25
N ARG A 59 -13.74 -8.71 -3.30
CA ARG A 59 -12.72 -9.04 -2.30
C ARG A 59 -13.18 -10.21 -1.41
N VAL A 60 -14.44 -10.21 -1.00
CA VAL A 60 -15.02 -11.29 -0.21
C VAL A 60 -14.94 -12.61 -0.93
N ARG A 61 -15.36 -12.67 -2.19
CA ARG A 61 -15.28 -13.90 -2.99
C ARG A 61 -13.86 -14.40 -3.14
N ARG A 62 -12.91 -13.51 -3.38
CA ARG A 62 -11.49 -13.85 -3.52
C ARG A 62 -10.91 -14.42 -2.23
N ILE A 63 -11.15 -13.77 -1.10
CA ILE A 63 -10.63 -14.21 0.20
C ILE A 63 -11.32 -15.50 0.66
N ALA A 64 -12.64 -15.61 0.47
CA ALA A 64 -13.37 -16.85 0.78
C ALA A 64 -12.78 -18.05 0.03
N ARG A 65 -12.49 -17.90 -1.25
CA ARG A 65 -11.89 -18.96 -2.06
C ARG A 65 -10.45 -19.26 -1.64
N LEU A 66 -9.65 -18.22 -1.42
CA LEU A 66 -8.23 -18.36 -1.11
C LEU A 66 -7.99 -19.07 0.23
N TYR A 67 -8.80 -18.76 1.23
CA TYR A 67 -8.67 -19.30 2.58
C TYR A 67 -9.72 -20.34 2.95
N ASN A 68 -10.54 -20.75 1.99
CA ASN A 68 -11.63 -21.73 2.21
C ASN A 68 -12.56 -21.30 3.36
N LEU A 69 -13.04 -20.07 3.29
CA LEU A 69 -13.94 -19.49 4.30
C LEU A 69 -15.33 -19.27 3.72
N THR A 70 -16.32 -19.16 4.60
CA THR A 70 -17.62 -18.62 4.22
C THR A 70 -17.51 -17.14 3.87
N ASP A 71 -18.44 -16.62 3.08
CA ASP A 71 -18.46 -15.20 2.71
C ASP A 71 -18.52 -14.30 3.96
N ALA A 72 -19.29 -14.68 4.97
CA ALA A 72 -19.39 -13.93 6.21
C ALA A 72 -18.04 -13.83 6.95
N LYS A 73 -17.33 -14.96 7.06
CA LYS A 73 -16.01 -15.00 7.68
C LYS A 73 -14.96 -14.23 6.86
N ALA A 74 -15.02 -14.35 5.55
CA ALA A 74 -14.13 -13.61 4.67
C ALA A 74 -14.33 -12.09 4.81
N LYS A 75 -15.59 -11.65 4.84
CA LYS A 75 -15.92 -10.24 5.03
C LYS A 75 -15.40 -9.71 6.37
N ASP A 76 -15.63 -10.46 7.46
CA ASP A 76 -15.13 -10.08 8.79
C ASP A 76 -13.59 -9.96 8.79
N MET A 77 -12.91 -10.92 8.21
CA MET A 77 -11.44 -10.89 8.06
C MET A 77 -10.97 -9.65 7.30
N ILE A 78 -11.62 -9.33 6.18
CA ILE A 78 -11.27 -8.17 5.36
C ILE A 78 -11.41 -6.87 6.16
N LEU A 79 -12.56 -6.67 6.80
CA LEU A 79 -12.83 -5.45 7.54
C LEU A 79 -11.86 -5.26 8.72
N LYS A 80 -11.56 -6.34 9.44
CA LYS A 80 -10.58 -6.30 10.53
C LYS A 80 -9.15 -6.01 10.03
N THR A 81 -8.76 -6.62 8.94
CA THR A 81 -7.44 -6.41 8.34
C THR A 81 -7.27 -4.98 7.81
N ASP A 82 -8.27 -4.47 7.12
CA ASP A 82 -8.25 -3.09 6.63
C ASP A 82 -8.19 -2.08 7.78
N LYS A 83 -8.93 -2.34 8.86
CA LYS A 83 -8.87 -1.50 10.05
C LYS A 83 -7.48 -1.48 10.68
N LYS A 84 -6.81 -2.62 10.77
CA LYS A 84 -5.45 -2.71 11.28
C LYS A 84 -4.47 -1.93 10.40
N ARG A 85 -4.58 -2.08 9.08
CA ARG A 85 -3.74 -1.35 8.12
C ARG A 85 -3.93 0.15 8.23
N ALA A 86 -5.18 0.60 8.28
CA ALA A 86 -5.51 2.01 8.43
C ALA A 86 -4.96 2.57 9.74
N SER A 87 -5.15 1.87 10.85
CA SER A 87 -4.66 2.32 12.15
C SER A 87 -3.15 2.43 12.19
N TYR A 88 -2.44 1.45 11.65
CA TYR A 88 -0.98 1.47 11.57
C TYR A 88 -0.47 2.63 10.72
N TYR A 89 -1.01 2.77 9.53
CA TYR A 89 -0.61 3.82 8.58
C TYR A 89 -0.89 5.21 9.14
N ASN A 90 -2.11 5.44 9.64
CA ASN A 90 -2.50 6.74 10.18
C ASN A 90 -1.65 7.15 11.39
N TYR A 91 -1.33 6.17 12.24
CA TYR A 91 -0.52 6.43 13.43
C TYR A 91 0.90 6.86 13.08
N TYR A 92 1.57 6.14 12.17
CA TYR A 92 2.98 6.38 11.87
C TYR A 92 3.23 7.49 10.85
N THR A 93 2.26 7.79 9.97
CA THR A 93 2.48 8.74 8.89
C THR A 93 1.78 10.09 9.08
N ASN A 94 0.86 10.19 10.02
CA ASN A 94 -0.07 11.34 10.15
C ASN A 94 -0.86 11.64 8.88
N LYS A 95 -0.99 10.64 8.00
CA LYS A 95 -1.82 10.68 6.79
C LYS A 95 -2.98 9.71 6.96
N GLU A 96 -4.01 9.89 6.15
CA GLU A 96 -5.15 9.01 6.15
C GLU A 96 -4.96 7.88 5.13
N TRP A 97 -5.10 6.64 5.59
CA TRP A 97 -4.99 5.47 4.72
C TRP A 97 -6.07 5.47 3.64
N ALA A 98 -5.68 5.11 2.43
CA ALA A 98 -6.53 5.06 1.25
C ALA A 98 -7.03 6.44 0.74
N GLU A 99 -6.44 7.52 1.19
CA GLU A 99 -6.77 8.84 0.67
C GLU A 99 -6.23 9.02 -0.74
N ALA A 100 -7.13 9.24 -1.70
CA ALA A 100 -6.80 9.22 -3.12
C ALA A 100 -5.67 10.17 -3.53
N LYS A 101 -5.61 11.35 -2.91
CA LYS A 101 -4.59 12.36 -3.22
C LYS A 101 -3.16 11.95 -2.84
N SER A 102 -3.02 10.96 -1.98
CA SER A 102 -1.70 10.46 -1.54
C SER A 102 -1.05 9.51 -2.53
N TYR A 103 -1.77 9.13 -3.59
CA TYR A 103 -1.31 8.13 -4.56
C TYR A 103 -1.32 8.68 -5.96
N ASP A 104 -0.33 8.27 -6.76
CA ASP A 104 -0.24 8.61 -8.18
C ASP A 104 -1.28 7.87 -9.01
N LEU A 105 -1.59 6.64 -8.63
CA LEU A 105 -2.53 5.77 -9.31
C LEU A 105 -3.37 5.01 -8.29
N ASN A 106 -4.69 5.05 -8.49
CA ASN A 106 -5.63 4.22 -7.75
C ASN A 106 -6.29 3.26 -8.73
N SER A 107 -6.13 1.96 -8.56
CA SER A 107 -6.58 0.94 -9.50
C SER A 107 -7.28 -0.20 -8.79
N GLY A 108 -8.35 -0.74 -9.39
CA GLY A 108 -9.10 -1.79 -8.74
C GLY A 108 -10.02 -2.65 -9.61
N LYS A 109 -10.32 -2.27 -10.85
CA LYS A 109 -11.34 -2.96 -11.66
C LYS A 109 -10.79 -3.78 -12.83
N LEU A 110 -9.48 -3.90 -12.92
CA LEU A 110 -8.81 -4.53 -14.08
C LEU A 110 -8.36 -5.96 -13.81
N GLY A 111 -8.62 -6.50 -12.63
CA GLY A 111 -8.04 -7.78 -12.21
C GLY A 111 -6.53 -7.68 -11.97
N VAL A 112 -5.89 -8.81 -11.65
CA VAL A 112 -4.46 -8.83 -11.31
C VAL A 112 -3.60 -8.44 -12.50
N GLU A 113 -3.77 -9.09 -13.64
CA GLU A 113 -2.94 -8.84 -14.82
C GLU A 113 -3.17 -7.45 -15.41
N GLY A 114 -4.42 -7.03 -15.51
CA GLY A 114 -4.75 -5.70 -16.01
C GLY A 114 -4.23 -4.58 -15.11
N THR A 115 -4.31 -4.77 -13.80
CA THR A 115 -3.77 -3.81 -12.83
C THR A 115 -2.24 -3.71 -12.95
N ALA A 116 -1.56 -4.83 -13.04
CA ALA A 116 -0.11 -4.86 -13.23
C ALA A 116 0.31 -4.12 -14.52
N LYS A 117 -0.42 -4.35 -15.62
CA LYS A 117 -0.18 -3.65 -16.89
C LYS A 117 -0.41 -2.15 -16.75
N ALA A 118 -1.49 -1.74 -16.09
CA ALA A 118 -1.79 -0.32 -15.86
C ALA A 118 -0.68 0.37 -15.06
N ILE A 119 -0.14 -0.29 -14.04
CA ILE A 119 0.96 0.24 -13.25
C ILE A 119 2.21 0.39 -14.12
N LYS A 120 2.57 -0.62 -14.90
CA LYS A 120 3.72 -0.56 -15.81
C LYS A 120 3.57 0.57 -16.83
N ASP A 121 2.41 0.70 -17.44
CA ASP A 121 2.14 1.75 -18.42
C ASP A 121 2.21 3.13 -17.77
N TYR A 122 1.68 3.29 -16.57
CA TYR A 122 1.79 4.55 -15.82
C TYR A 122 3.25 4.92 -15.54
N VAL A 123 4.05 3.98 -15.05
CA VAL A 123 5.47 4.21 -14.76
C VAL A 123 6.23 4.62 -16.02
N SER A 124 5.99 3.94 -17.14
CA SER A 124 6.59 4.30 -18.43
C SER A 124 6.21 5.71 -18.88
N LEU A 125 4.93 6.04 -18.81
CA LEU A 125 4.44 7.38 -19.18
C LEU A 125 5.08 8.45 -18.30
N ARG A 126 5.11 8.25 -17.00
CA ARG A 126 5.68 9.21 -16.07
C ARG A 126 7.17 9.43 -16.33
N ASN A 127 7.93 8.36 -16.57
CA ASN A 127 9.36 8.46 -16.87
C ASN A 127 9.61 9.22 -18.17
N ASN A 128 8.75 9.06 -19.17
CA ASN A 128 8.86 9.75 -20.44
C ASN A 128 8.46 11.23 -20.38
N ILE A 129 7.62 11.60 -19.42
CA ILE A 129 7.10 12.96 -19.25
C ILE A 129 7.90 13.75 -18.21
N THR A 130 8.81 13.12 -17.47
CA THR A 130 9.58 13.77 -16.39
C THR A 130 10.32 15.01 -16.85
N ASP A 131 10.70 15.07 -18.14
CA ASP A 131 11.36 16.22 -18.75
C ASP A 131 10.38 17.24 -19.35
N ALA A 132 9.09 16.89 -19.41
CA ALA A 132 8.06 17.82 -19.82
C ALA A 132 7.82 18.80 -18.68
N LYS A 133 8.38 19.95 -18.78
CA LYS A 133 8.16 21.05 -17.82
C LYS A 133 6.71 21.53 -17.94
N LEU A 134 5.96 21.20 -16.93
CA LEU A 134 4.66 21.81 -16.74
C LEU A 134 4.80 23.30 -16.43
#